data_f74c80c4af185ae7694e6c151957af3d
#
_entry.id   f74c80c4af185ae7694e6c151957af3d
#
_cell.length_a   1.000
_cell.length_b   1.000
_cell.length_c   1.000
_cell.angle_alpha   90.00
_cell.angle_beta   90.00
_cell.angle_gamma   90.00
#
_symmetry.space_group_name_H-M   'P 1'
#
loop_
_entity.id
_entity.type
_entity.pdbx_description
1 polymer ?
#
loop_
_entity_poly.entity_id
_entity_poly.type
_entity_poly.pdbx_seq_one_letter_code
_entity_poly.pdbx_strand_id
1 'polypeptide(L)'
;MGKTEISRRRFLKMTGLTAAAAGAASVAFPHVITTAKGAANELVFVGFGGGYQEGQTKALFEPFEKETGIKVVQTTGVDLAKLRAQVQSKNVEWDLISIPDRLRYTAVQDGLLQKLNYGMINAKDIQKDLVTEYAVGCVTIPMLLTYSTKAHPPGKEPKTWMDYWDPAKVPGIRGMYNAPPYSLEFALIADGVPKDKLYPLDVTRAFKSFDRIKPAVKVWWSQFPQPGVLLQSGEITMTPWTRSITPVFEGQPMGVSYDGAALTYEGWVVPTGAPNAQNAMKFINWALQPKPQAELTKFVAFGPTNKNATQFVNPKLRPLLSSDPENVKKGFLLSGDWWGPNLEKVTEAWNEWRLK
;
A
#
# COMPACT_ATOMS: atom_id res chain seq x y z
N MET A 1 -14.82 57.04 7.07
CA MET A 1 -14.08 56.26 8.07
C MET A 1 -12.96 55.55 7.41
N GLY A 2 -11.72 56.04 7.57
CA GLY A 2 -10.57 55.70 6.77
C GLY A 2 -9.99 54.35 7.09
N LYS A 3 -9.65 53.58 6.04
CA LYS A 3 -8.79 52.40 6.11
C LYS A 3 -7.32 52.86 6.18
N THR A 4 -6.64 52.55 7.27
CA THR A 4 -5.22 52.84 7.45
C THR A 4 -4.43 51.67 6.88
N GLU A 5 -3.89 51.81 5.68
CA GLU A 5 -2.92 50.85 5.11
C GLU A 5 -1.56 51.01 5.82
N ILE A 6 -1.09 49.94 6.42
CA ILE A 6 0.24 49.88 7.02
C ILE A 6 1.23 49.53 5.90
N SER A 7 2.08 50.48 5.51
CA SER A 7 3.08 50.31 4.46
C SER A 7 4.19 49.35 4.88
N ARG A 8 4.68 48.51 3.94
CA ARG A 8 5.76 47.53 4.12
C ARG A 8 7.05 48.12 4.75
N ARG A 9 7.31 49.45 4.58
CA ARG A 9 8.44 50.14 5.18
C ARG A 9 8.31 50.35 6.70
N ARG A 10 7.09 50.37 7.23
CA ARG A 10 6.85 50.55 8.68
C ARG A 10 6.96 49.24 9.43
N PHE A 11 6.71 48.10 8.77
CA PHE A 11 6.90 46.78 9.34
C PHE A 11 8.38 46.43 9.55
N LEU A 12 9.26 46.84 8.63
CA LEU A 12 10.68 46.55 8.70
C LEU A 12 11.47 47.46 9.71
N LYS A 13 10.85 48.55 10.20
CA LYS A 13 11.46 49.41 11.23
C LYS A 13 11.12 49.02 12.67
N MET A 14 10.19 48.08 12.88
CA MET A 14 9.83 47.62 14.22
C MET A 14 10.56 46.33 14.67
N THR A 15 11.41 45.77 13.82
CA THR A 15 12.18 44.54 14.13
C THR A 15 13.68 44.82 14.33
N GLY A 16 14.09 46.06 14.49
CA GLY A 16 15.49 46.43 14.71
C GLY A 16 15.64 47.36 15.91
N LEU A 17 15.69 46.83 17.12
CA LEU A 17 16.44 47.33 18.30
C LEU A 17 15.94 46.65 19.58
N THR A 18 16.51 45.53 19.93
CA THR A 18 16.83 45.12 21.31
C THR A 18 17.83 43.96 21.23
N ALA A 19 19.09 44.31 21.03
CA ALA A 19 20.19 43.41 21.32
C ALA A 19 20.88 43.98 22.57
N ALA A 20 20.63 43.38 23.72
CA ALA A 20 21.58 43.33 24.83
C ALA A 20 21.07 42.41 25.95
N ALA A 21 21.87 41.40 26.23
CA ALA A 21 22.01 40.68 27.48
C ALA A 21 20.78 39.89 28.01
N ALA A 22 20.76 38.57 27.73
CA ALA A 22 20.58 37.53 28.76
C ALA A 22 20.75 36.15 28.13
N GLY A 23 21.71 35.39 28.64
CA GLY A 23 21.69 33.92 28.75
C GLY A 23 21.43 33.11 27.46
N ALA A 24 22.51 32.57 26.90
CA ALA A 24 22.43 31.45 25.96
C ALA A 24 21.72 30.25 26.65
N ALA A 25 20.41 30.21 26.60
CA ALA A 25 19.66 28.96 26.68
C ALA A 25 19.65 28.37 25.28
N SER A 26 20.65 27.58 24.98
CA SER A 26 20.64 26.65 23.84
C SER A 26 19.40 25.78 23.98
N VAL A 27 18.36 26.07 23.22
CA VAL A 27 17.32 25.09 22.91
C VAL A 27 18.05 24.00 22.11
N ALA A 28 18.59 23.04 22.83
CA ALA A 28 19.06 21.80 22.28
C ALA A 28 17.83 21.13 21.64
N PHE A 29 17.74 21.16 20.32
CA PHE A 29 16.97 20.19 19.58
C PHE A 29 17.63 18.82 19.86
N PRO A 30 16.98 17.91 20.60
CA PRO A 30 17.59 16.62 20.87
C PRO A 30 17.26 15.69 19.70
N HIS A 31 17.95 15.85 18.60
CA HIS A 31 18.05 14.79 17.59
C HIS A 31 19.40 14.85 16.88
N VAL A 32 20.45 14.83 17.66
CA VAL A 32 21.64 14.13 17.20
C VAL A 32 21.40 12.68 17.54
N ILE A 33 20.85 11.92 16.58
CA ILE A 33 20.90 10.47 16.62
C ILE A 33 22.40 10.14 16.47
N THR A 34 23.07 10.02 17.60
CA THR A 34 24.35 9.32 17.64
C THR A 34 24.08 7.93 17.10
N THR A 35 24.88 7.48 16.14
CA THR A 35 24.95 6.14 15.62
C THR A 35 25.24 5.17 16.76
N ALA A 36 24.24 4.88 17.59
CA ALA A 36 24.28 3.78 18.52
C ALA A 36 24.13 2.51 17.67
N LYS A 37 25.11 1.60 17.72
CA LYS A 37 24.86 0.19 17.45
C LYS A 37 23.50 -0.14 18.06
N GLY A 38 22.57 -0.66 17.24
CA GLY A 38 21.18 -0.88 17.65
C GLY A 38 21.05 -1.39 19.08
N ALA A 39 20.15 -0.81 19.83
CA ALA A 39 19.90 -1.28 21.18
C ALA A 39 19.47 -2.75 21.12
N ALA A 40 20.09 -3.62 21.93
CA ALA A 40 19.91 -5.08 21.81
C ALA A 40 18.43 -5.54 21.84
N ASN A 41 17.52 -4.67 22.31
CA ASN A 41 16.09 -4.93 22.44
C ASN A 41 15.23 -3.92 21.65
N GLU A 42 15.65 -3.53 20.45
CA GLU A 42 14.93 -2.60 19.60
C GLU A 42 14.81 -3.11 18.16
N LEU A 43 13.76 -2.68 17.46
CA LEU A 43 13.49 -2.93 16.06
C LEU A 43 12.93 -1.65 15.43
N VAL A 44 13.59 -1.09 14.44
CA VAL A 44 13.10 0.08 13.69
C VAL A 44 12.29 -0.40 12.48
N PHE A 45 10.98 -0.17 12.53
CA PHE A 45 10.04 -0.49 11.46
C PHE A 45 9.72 0.73 10.61
N VAL A 46 9.67 0.54 9.29
CA VAL A 46 9.25 1.57 8.32
C VAL A 46 8.03 1.09 7.53
N GLY A 47 6.97 1.86 7.60
CA GLY A 47 5.71 1.59 6.89
C GLY A 47 5.17 2.82 6.16
N PHE A 48 3.90 2.74 5.79
CA PHE A 48 3.22 3.80 5.03
C PHE A 48 2.44 4.79 5.90
N GLY A 49 2.31 4.51 7.20
CA GLY A 49 1.47 5.32 8.11
C GLY A 49 -0.03 5.04 7.97
N GLY A 50 -0.83 5.94 8.56
CA GLY A 50 -2.28 5.89 8.54
C GLY A 50 -2.89 4.67 9.21
N GLY A 51 -4.19 4.43 8.95
CA GLY A 51 -4.95 3.39 9.63
C GLY A 51 -4.40 1.96 9.48
N TYR A 52 -3.67 1.68 8.40
CA TYR A 52 -3.01 0.38 8.24
C TYR A 52 -1.88 0.20 9.27
N GLN A 53 -0.99 1.17 9.41
CA GLN A 53 0.09 1.09 10.38
C GLN A 53 -0.42 1.16 11.83
N GLU A 54 -1.49 1.92 12.08
CA GLU A 54 -2.19 1.90 13.37
C GLU A 54 -2.76 0.51 13.69
N GLY A 55 -3.34 -0.16 12.69
CA GLY A 55 -3.79 -1.54 12.79
C GLY A 55 -2.64 -2.51 13.08
N GLN A 56 -1.51 -2.36 12.40
CA GLN A 56 -0.29 -3.13 12.66
C GLN A 56 0.22 -2.89 14.09
N THR A 57 0.17 -1.66 14.57
CA THR A 57 0.56 -1.33 15.95
C THR A 57 -0.23 -2.15 16.95
N LYS A 58 -1.56 -2.10 16.86
CA LYS A 58 -2.46 -2.79 17.81
C LYS A 58 -2.44 -4.31 17.68
N ALA A 59 -2.36 -4.81 16.44
CA ALA A 59 -2.44 -6.25 16.18
C ALA A 59 -1.10 -6.97 16.27
N LEU A 60 0.01 -6.28 15.97
CA LEU A 60 1.32 -6.91 15.81
C LEU A 60 2.37 -6.32 16.75
N PHE A 61 2.59 -5.00 16.74
CA PHE A 61 3.75 -4.42 17.41
C PHE A 61 3.60 -4.44 18.93
N GLU A 62 2.49 -3.91 19.48
CA GLU A 62 2.25 -3.93 20.92
C GLU A 62 2.23 -5.36 21.52
N PRO A 63 1.53 -6.35 20.91
CA PRO A 63 1.59 -7.72 21.41
C PRO A 63 2.98 -8.36 21.32
N PHE A 64 3.74 -8.09 20.24
CA PHE A 64 5.11 -8.57 20.09
C PHE A 64 6.04 -7.97 21.16
N GLU A 65 5.96 -6.66 21.39
CA GLU A 65 6.72 -5.98 22.45
C GLU A 65 6.43 -6.57 23.83
N LYS A 66 5.15 -6.80 24.12
CA LYS A 66 4.71 -7.39 25.39
C LYS A 66 5.23 -8.79 25.61
N GLU A 67 5.29 -9.60 24.54
CA GLU A 67 5.72 -11.01 24.63
C GLU A 67 7.25 -11.16 24.67
N THR A 68 7.96 -10.31 23.92
CA THR A 68 9.39 -10.49 23.68
C THR A 68 10.28 -9.49 24.41
N GLY A 69 9.74 -8.37 24.86
CA GLY A 69 10.50 -7.24 25.39
C GLY A 69 11.28 -6.45 24.33
N ILE A 70 11.11 -6.76 23.03
CA ILE A 70 11.74 -6.04 21.92
C ILE A 70 10.84 -4.88 21.54
N LYS A 71 11.31 -3.65 21.71
CA LYS A 71 10.57 -2.42 21.38
C LYS A 71 10.54 -2.20 19.87
N VAL A 72 9.36 -1.87 19.30
CA VAL A 72 9.21 -1.52 17.89
C VAL A 72 9.13 0.00 17.74
N VAL A 73 10.21 0.60 17.27
CA VAL A 73 10.26 2.03 16.94
C VAL A 73 9.71 2.20 15.52
N GLN A 74 8.64 2.96 15.39
CA GLN A 74 7.92 3.11 14.12
C GLN A 74 8.29 4.41 13.43
N THR A 75 8.49 4.34 12.12
CA THR A 75 8.59 5.51 11.24
C THR A 75 7.78 5.29 9.97
N THR A 76 7.61 6.33 9.18
CA THR A 76 6.82 6.30 7.94
C THR A 76 7.64 6.81 6.75
N GLY A 77 7.13 6.56 5.55
CA GLY A 77 7.76 7.04 4.33
C GLY A 77 8.74 6.04 3.74
N VAL A 78 8.21 4.89 3.32
CA VAL A 78 8.96 3.90 2.53
C VAL A 78 9.45 4.54 1.25
N ASP A 79 10.76 4.68 1.11
CA ASP A 79 11.43 5.31 -0.03
C ASP A 79 12.71 4.55 -0.37
N LEU A 80 12.78 3.98 -1.58
CA LEU A 80 13.96 3.23 -2.04
C LEU A 80 15.19 4.12 -2.25
N ALA A 81 15.03 5.41 -2.60
CA ALA A 81 16.16 6.32 -2.73
C ALA A 81 16.78 6.61 -1.36
N LYS A 82 15.95 6.81 -0.32
CA LYS A 82 16.45 6.96 1.06
C LYS A 82 17.11 5.68 1.55
N LEU A 83 16.53 4.51 1.27
CA LEU A 83 17.14 3.21 1.62
C LEU A 83 18.48 3.02 0.92
N ARG A 84 18.57 3.37 -0.37
CA ARG A 84 19.83 3.31 -1.15
C ARG A 84 20.91 4.20 -0.52
N ALA A 85 20.56 5.42 -0.12
CA ALA A 85 21.50 6.33 0.53
C ALA A 85 22.02 5.75 1.86
N GLN A 86 21.17 5.15 2.68
CA GLN A 86 21.56 4.50 3.93
C GLN A 86 22.50 3.31 3.70
N VAL A 87 22.16 2.42 2.77
CA VAL A 87 22.97 1.23 2.45
C VAL A 87 24.33 1.62 1.88
N GLN A 88 24.36 2.56 0.93
CA GLN A 88 25.61 3.04 0.31
C GLN A 88 26.53 3.76 1.30
N SER A 89 25.99 4.55 2.21
CA SER A 89 26.75 5.21 3.27
C SER A 89 27.15 4.27 4.41
N LYS A 90 26.69 3.02 4.41
CA LYS A 90 26.83 2.05 5.51
C LYS A 90 26.30 2.57 6.86
N ASN A 91 25.34 3.47 6.80
CA ASN A 91 24.64 4.03 7.97
C ASN A 91 23.15 3.70 7.88
N VAL A 92 22.83 2.42 8.06
CA VAL A 92 21.46 1.91 7.97
C VAL A 92 20.75 2.12 9.30
N GLU A 93 19.64 2.85 9.26
CA GLU A 93 18.80 3.15 10.43
C GLU A 93 17.57 2.25 10.51
N TRP A 94 17.21 1.58 9.42
CA TRP A 94 16.00 0.77 9.29
C TRP A 94 16.32 -0.71 9.46
N ASP A 95 15.48 -1.42 10.19
CA ASP A 95 15.65 -2.87 10.42
C ASP A 95 14.63 -3.70 9.66
N LEU A 96 13.40 -3.20 9.54
CA LEU A 96 12.28 -3.89 8.92
C LEU A 96 11.46 -2.91 8.09
N ILE A 97 11.15 -3.29 6.87
CA ILE A 97 10.32 -2.48 5.97
C ILE A 97 9.16 -3.33 5.44
N SER A 98 7.96 -2.74 5.37
CA SER A 98 6.85 -3.29 4.58
C SER A 98 6.85 -2.66 3.21
N ILE A 99 7.05 -3.46 2.15
CA ILE A 99 7.07 -2.96 0.76
C ILE A 99 6.10 -3.73 -0.15
N PRO A 100 5.47 -3.05 -1.12
CA PRO A 100 4.75 -3.71 -2.20
C PRO A 100 5.71 -4.58 -3.04
N ASP A 101 5.26 -5.77 -3.45
CA ASP A 101 6.11 -6.73 -4.18
C ASP A 101 6.76 -6.14 -5.44
N ARG A 102 6.09 -5.24 -6.15
CA ARG A 102 6.63 -4.57 -7.34
C ARG A 102 7.90 -3.75 -7.06
N LEU A 103 8.12 -3.29 -5.82
CA LEU A 103 9.34 -2.55 -5.44
C LEU A 103 10.46 -3.50 -4.99
N ARG A 104 10.13 -4.72 -4.59
CA ARG A 104 11.09 -5.74 -4.17
C ARG A 104 12.12 -6.01 -5.25
N TYR A 105 11.67 -6.15 -6.50
CA TYR A 105 12.58 -6.42 -7.63
C TYR A 105 13.71 -5.39 -7.69
N THR A 106 13.37 -4.10 -7.76
CA THR A 106 14.35 -3.01 -7.80
C THR A 106 15.25 -3.02 -6.55
N ALA A 107 14.67 -3.19 -5.37
CA ALA A 107 15.43 -3.21 -4.12
C ALA A 107 16.44 -4.36 -4.06
N VAL A 108 16.10 -5.53 -4.64
CA VAL A 108 17.02 -6.68 -4.74
C VAL A 108 18.12 -6.42 -5.77
N GLN A 109 17.78 -5.91 -6.96
CA GLN A 109 18.76 -5.60 -8.01
C GLN A 109 19.79 -4.55 -7.55
N ASP A 110 19.35 -3.61 -6.76
CA ASP A 110 20.21 -2.56 -6.20
C ASP A 110 21.00 -3.01 -4.95
N GLY A 111 20.85 -4.27 -4.52
CA GLY A 111 21.55 -4.81 -3.35
C GLY A 111 21.10 -4.21 -2.01
N LEU A 112 19.90 -3.63 -1.97
CA LEU A 112 19.38 -2.92 -0.79
C LEU A 112 18.83 -3.86 0.29
N LEU A 113 18.57 -5.11 -0.04
CA LEU A 113 17.95 -6.10 0.85
C LEU A 113 18.89 -7.25 1.13
N GLN A 114 18.90 -7.71 2.37
CA GLN A 114 19.56 -8.97 2.71
C GLN A 114 18.58 -10.15 2.62
N LYS A 115 19.13 -11.34 2.41
CA LYS A 115 18.36 -12.58 2.40
C LYS A 115 17.71 -12.83 3.76
N LEU A 116 16.46 -13.28 3.73
CA LEU A 116 15.76 -13.70 4.94
C LEU A 116 16.32 -15.03 5.46
N ASN A 117 16.49 -15.14 6.77
CA ASN A 117 16.95 -16.36 7.39
C ASN A 117 15.77 -17.30 7.71
N TYR A 118 15.45 -18.19 6.78
CA TYR A 118 14.37 -19.18 6.97
C TYR A 118 14.71 -20.29 7.98
N GLY A 119 15.91 -20.30 8.56
CA GLY A 119 16.18 -21.06 9.79
C GLY A 119 15.58 -20.43 11.04
N MET A 120 15.31 -19.12 11.00
CA MET A 120 14.64 -18.36 12.06
C MET A 120 13.17 -18.10 11.75
N ILE A 121 12.79 -18.06 10.48
CA ILE A 121 11.43 -17.73 10.01
C ILE A 121 10.73 -19.00 9.52
N ASN A 122 9.66 -19.38 10.21
CA ASN A 122 8.81 -20.49 9.78
C ASN A 122 7.73 -20.01 8.81
N ALA A 123 7.99 -20.13 7.51
CA ALA A 123 7.07 -19.73 6.46
C ALA A 123 6.29 -20.91 5.82
N LYS A 124 6.30 -22.12 6.42
CA LYS A 124 5.68 -23.33 5.83
C LYS A 124 4.18 -23.21 5.54
N ASP A 125 3.49 -22.37 6.31
CA ASP A 125 2.04 -22.16 6.19
C ASP A 125 1.70 -20.85 5.46
N ILE A 126 2.70 -20.12 4.97
CA ILE A 126 2.50 -18.97 4.09
C ILE A 126 2.29 -19.47 2.66
N GLN A 127 1.46 -18.79 1.90
CA GLN A 127 1.24 -19.09 0.48
C GLN A 127 2.58 -19.06 -0.26
N LYS A 128 2.89 -20.14 -1.00
CA LYS A 128 4.22 -20.36 -1.58
C LYS A 128 4.71 -19.21 -2.47
N ASP A 129 3.81 -18.64 -3.27
CA ASP A 129 4.13 -17.54 -4.20
C ASP A 129 4.45 -16.21 -3.48
N LEU A 130 4.19 -16.13 -2.16
CA LEU A 130 4.49 -14.98 -1.32
C LEU A 130 5.77 -15.17 -0.49
N VAL A 131 6.54 -16.23 -0.74
CA VAL A 131 7.79 -16.53 -0.05
C VAL A 131 8.93 -16.48 -1.06
N THR A 132 9.82 -15.51 -0.88
CA THR A 132 11.00 -15.33 -1.73
C THR A 132 12.28 -15.34 -0.88
N GLU A 133 13.43 -15.31 -1.52
CA GLU A 133 14.72 -15.25 -0.80
C GLU A 133 14.87 -13.98 0.06
N TYR A 134 14.26 -12.85 -0.36
CA TYR A 134 14.44 -11.52 0.23
C TYR A 134 13.21 -10.95 0.92
N ALA A 135 12.05 -11.58 0.73
CA ALA A 135 10.79 -11.08 1.26
C ALA A 135 9.85 -12.22 1.61
N VAL A 136 8.98 -11.99 2.58
CA VAL A 136 7.85 -12.85 2.89
C VAL A 136 6.58 -12.02 2.99
N GLY A 137 5.52 -12.46 2.31
CA GLY A 137 4.24 -11.76 2.29
C GLY A 137 3.62 -11.63 3.67
N CYS A 138 3.27 -10.42 4.04
CA CYS A 138 2.63 -10.14 5.34
C CYS A 138 1.12 -9.98 5.24
N VAL A 139 0.62 -9.43 4.14
CA VAL A 139 -0.80 -9.29 3.82
C VAL A 139 -1.03 -9.37 2.33
N THR A 140 -2.21 -9.81 1.92
CA THR A 140 -2.70 -9.67 0.55
C THR A 140 -3.68 -8.50 0.47
N ILE A 141 -3.54 -7.69 -0.57
CA ILE A 141 -4.32 -6.47 -0.78
C ILE A 141 -5.05 -6.58 -2.13
N PRO A 142 -6.38 -6.47 -2.16
CA PRO A 142 -7.12 -6.54 -3.42
C PRO A 142 -7.33 -5.14 -4.01
N MET A 143 -7.15 -4.98 -5.32
CA MET A 143 -7.71 -3.88 -6.08
C MET A 143 -8.99 -4.36 -6.75
N LEU A 144 -10.12 -3.82 -6.33
CA LEU A 144 -11.47 -4.31 -6.63
C LEU A 144 -12.21 -3.33 -7.53
N LEU A 145 -13.14 -3.82 -8.32
CA LEU A 145 -14.20 -2.97 -8.86
C LEU A 145 -15.13 -2.57 -7.71
N THR A 146 -15.07 -1.31 -7.31
CA THR A 146 -15.86 -0.73 -6.22
C THR A 146 -16.88 0.25 -6.79
N TYR A 147 -18.11 0.24 -6.26
CA TYR A 147 -19.20 1.04 -6.77
C TYR A 147 -20.14 1.54 -5.66
N SER A 148 -20.86 2.63 -5.94
CA SER A 148 -21.92 3.15 -5.08
C SER A 148 -23.20 2.32 -5.24
N THR A 149 -23.69 1.71 -4.15
CA THR A 149 -24.95 0.95 -4.18
C THR A 149 -26.19 1.85 -4.32
N LYS A 150 -26.05 3.17 -4.08
CA LYS A 150 -27.10 4.13 -4.39
C LYS A 150 -27.25 4.33 -5.89
N ALA A 151 -26.15 4.43 -6.63
CA ALA A 151 -26.15 4.59 -8.08
C ALA A 151 -26.39 3.27 -8.81
N HIS A 152 -25.94 2.16 -8.22
CA HIS A 152 -26.03 0.81 -8.77
C HIS A 152 -26.72 -0.10 -7.75
N PRO A 153 -28.06 -0.07 -7.65
CA PRO A 153 -28.82 -0.92 -6.73
C PRO A 153 -28.74 -2.39 -7.13
N PRO A 154 -29.15 -3.32 -6.25
CA PRO A 154 -29.16 -4.75 -6.53
C PRO A 154 -29.80 -5.11 -7.87
N GLY A 155 -29.09 -5.90 -8.67
CA GLY A 155 -29.49 -6.28 -10.05
C GLY A 155 -29.01 -5.31 -11.14
N LYS A 156 -28.46 -4.15 -10.79
CA LYS A 156 -27.87 -3.16 -11.71
C LYS A 156 -26.40 -2.85 -11.40
N GLU A 157 -25.83 -3.60 -10.49
CA GLU A 157 -24.42 -3.44 -10.10
C GLU A 157 -23.47 -3.86 -11.22
N PRO A 158 -22.33 -3.16 -11.42
CA PRO A 158 -21.24 -3.65 -12.25
C PRO A 158 -20.60 -4.89 -11.60
N LYS A 159 -20.52 -5.99 -12.34
CA LYS A 159 -20.00 -7.27 -11.82
C LYS A 159 -18.58 -7.55 -12.32
N THR A 160 -18.23 -7.07 -13.49
CA THR A 160 -16.98 -7.39 -14.20
C THR A 160 -16.31 -6.13 -14.72
N TRP A 161 -15.03 -6.24 -15.11
CA TRP A 161 -14.37 -5.15 -15.82
C TRP A 161 -14.98 -4.90 -17.21
N MET A 162 -15.60 -5.88 -17.85
CA MET A 162 -16.37 -5.66 -19.09
C MET A 162 -17.57 -4.75 -18.84
N ASP A 163 -18.27 -4.89 -17.69
CA ASP A 163 -19.34 -3.97 -17.32
C ASP A 163 -18.80 -2.54 -17.06
N TYR A 164 -17.65 -2.43 -16.41
CA TYR A 164 -16.99 -1.14 -16.21
C TYR A 164 -16.59 -0.50 -17.56
N TRP A 165 -16.17 -1.29 -18.55
CA TRP A 165 -15.77 -0.80 -19.88
C TRP A 165 -16.93 -0.50 -20.82
N ASP A 166 -18.17 -0.80 -20.44
CA ASP A 166 -19.39 -0.54 -21.25
C ASP A 166 -20.31 0.50 -20.60
N PRO A 167 -20.12 1.81 -20.92
CA PRO A 167 -20.97 2.88 -20.38
C PRO A 167 -22.43 2.83 -20.84
N ALA A 168 -22.71 2.17 -21.96
CA ALA A 168 -24.08 2.03 -22.46
C ALA A 168 -24.85 0.96 -21.66
N LYS A 169 -24.20 -0.15 -21.34
CA LYS A 169 -24.78 -1.24 -20.54
C LYS A 169 -24.89 -0.87 -19.07
N VAL A 170 -23.83 -0.28 -18.50
CA VAL A 170 -23.78 0.11 -17.09
C VAL A 170 -23.48 1.61 -17.01
N PRO A 171 -24.52 2.46 -17.05
CA PRO A 171 -24.37 3.90 -16.93
C PRO A 171 -23.77 4.29 -15.57
N GLY A 172 -22.98 5.37 -15.54
CA GLY A 172 -22.42 5.88 -14.31
C GLY A 172 -21.12 6.66 -14.53
N ILE A 173 -20.70 7.38 -13.51
CA ILE A 173 -19.50 8.22 -13.53
C ILE A 173 -18.31 7.39 -13.09
N ARG A 174 -17.31 7.25 -13.94
CA ARG A 174 -16.14 6.41 -13.71
C ARG A 174 -14.97 7.19 -13.14
N GLY A 175 -14.38 6.67 -12.07
CA GLY A 175 -13.03 7.02 -11.64
C GLY A 175 -12.04 5.92 -12.04
N MET A 176 -10.79 6.27 -12.32
CA MET A 176 -9.72 5.32 -12.64
C MET A 176 -8.44 5.67 -11.91
N TYR A 177 -7.67 4.66 -11.55
CA TYR A 177 -6.34 4.86 -10.98
C TYR A 177 -5.38 5.42 -12.04
N ASN A 178 -4.69 6.51 -11.71
CA ASN A 178 -3.79 7.21 -12.63
C ASN A 178 -2.37 6.61 -12.60
N ALA A 179 -2.27 5.30 -12.75
CA ALA A 179 -1.00 4.61 -12.89
C ALA A 179 -1.20 3.30 -13.67
N PRO A 180 -0.18 2.80 -14.38
CA PRO A 180 -0.31 1.62 -15.23
C PRO A 180 -0.51 0.32 -14.46
N PRO A 181 0.14 0.04 -13.29
CA PRO A 181 -0.15 -1.17 -12.52
C PRO A 181 -1.62 -1.26 -12.13
N TYR A 182 -2.20 -2.44 -12.20
CA TYR A 182 -3.64 -2.75 -12.08
C TYR A 182 -4.44 -2.29 -13.28
N SER A 183 -4.25 -1.03 -13.72
CA SER A 183 -5.06 -0.42 -14.78
C SER A 183 -4.92 -1.16 -16.11
N LEU A 184 -3.69 -1.53 -16.51
CA LEU A 184 -3.45 -2.26 -17.76
C LEU A 184 -4.02 -3.68 -17.71
N GLU A 185 -3.92 -4.37 -16.58
CA GLU A 185 -4.53 -5.69 -16.41
C GLU A 185 -6.06 -5.61 -16.54
N PHE A 186 -6.69 -4.62 -15.91
CA PHE A 186 -8.14 -4.43 -16.02
C PHE A 186 -8.58 -4.13 -17.46
N ALA A 187 -7.79 -3.34 -18.19
CA ALA A 187 -8.04 -3.07 -19.59
C ALA A 187 -7.95 -4.32 -20.48
N LEU A 188 -6.99 -5.22 -20.20
CA LEU A 188 -6.85 -6.49 -20.91
C LEU A 188 -7.98 -7.46 -20.56
N ILE A 189 -8.39 -7.56 -19.30
CA ILE A 189 -9.53 -8.38 -18.88
C ILE A 189 -10.82 -7.88 -19.57
N ALA A 190 -11.03 -6.55 -19.57
CA ALA A 190 -12.17 -5.95 -20.24
C ALA A 190 -12.16 -6.17 -21.76
N ASP A 191 -10.97 -6.38 -22.34
CA ASP A 191 -10.79 -6.73 -23.76
C ASP A 191 -10.81 -8.24 -24.01
N GLY A 192 -11.22 -9.04 -23.02
CA GLY A 192 -11.43 -10.49 -23.14
C GLY A 192 -10.18 -11.34 -22.94
N VAL A 193 -9.07 -10.79 -22.44
CA VAL A 193 -7.89 -11.59 -22.07
C VAL A 193 -8.21 -12.39 -20.81
N PRO A 194 -8.07 -13.73 -20.81
CA PRO A 194 -8.24 -14.53 -19.61
C PRO A 194 -7.22 -14.13 -18.54
N LYS A 195 -7.66 -14.08 -17.28
CA LYS A 195 -6.83 -13.63 -16.15
C LYS A 195 -5.56 -14.49 -15.91
N ASP A 196 -5.60 -15.74 -16.29
CA ASP A 196 -4.45 -16.68 -16.25
C ASP A 196 -3.48 -16.51 -17.42
N LYS A 197 -3.81 -15.63 -18.40
CA LYS A 197 -3.00 -15.32 -19.59
C LYS A 197 -2.61 -13.84 -19.70
N LEU A 198 -2.67 -13.11 -18.60
CA LEU A 198 -2.36 -11.67 -18.58
C LEU A 198 -0.87 -11.41 -18.83
N TYR A 199 0.00 -12.26 -18.31
CA TYR A 199 1.44 -12.02 -18.39
C TYR A 199 2.15 -12.93 -19.43
N PRO A 200 3.12 -12.37 -20.19
CA PRO A 200 3.55 -10.96 -20.18
C PRO A 200 2.45 -10.02 -20.69
N LEU A 201 2.30 -8.81 -20.10
CA LEU A 201 1.25 -7.88 -20.51
C LEU A 201 1.45 -7.41 -21.97
N ASP A 202 0.38 -7.47 -22.77
CA ASP A 202 0.29 -6.78 -24.05
C ASP A 202 -0.09 -5.30 -23.80
N VAL A 203 0.93 -4.47 -23.53
CA VAL A 203 0.77 -3.05 -23.21
C VAL A 203 0.09 -2.28 -24.34
N THR A 204 0.38 -2.62 -25.60
CA THR A 204 -0.23 -1.98 -26.76
C THR A 204 -1.74 -2.25 -26.83
N ARG A 205 -2.14 -3.50 -26.61
CA ARG A 205 -3.54 -3.92 -26.55
C ARG A 205 -4.28 -3.26 -25.39
N ALA A 206 -3.61 -3.18 -24.22
CA ALA A 206 -4.18 -2.50 -23.06
C ALA A 206 -4.48 -1.02 -23.34
N PHE A 207 -3.57 -0.28 -23.97
CA PHE A 207 -3.82 1.12 -24.35
C PHE A 207 -4.97 1.24 -25.36
N LYS A 208 -5.05 0.38 -26.38
CA LYS A 208 -6.19 0.36 -27.32
C LYS A 208 -7.52 0.09 -26.59
N SER A 209 -7.53 -0.76 -25.58
CA SER A 209 -8.68 -0.96 -24.73
C SER A 209 -9.03 0.30 -23.95
N PHE A 210 -8.04 0.98 -23.37
CA PHE A 210 -8.24 2.26 -22.69
C PHE A 210 -8.76 3.37 -23.59
N ASP A 211 -8.34 3.46 -24.85
CA ASP A 211 -8.84 4.47 -25.79
C ASP A 211 -10.38 4.44 -25.90
N ARG A 212 -10.98 3.25 -25.75
CA ARG A 212 -12.46 3.10 -25.80
C ARG A 212 -13.16 3.65 -24.56
N ILE A 213 -12.55 3.50 -23.37
CA ILE A 213 -13.18 3.89 -22.10
C ILE A 213 -12.75 5.28 -21.62
N LYS A 214 -11.57 5.78 -22.06
CA LYS A 214 -10.98 7.05 -21.64
C LYS A 214 -11.99 8.24 -21.66
N PRO A 215 -12.85 8.41 -22.68
CA PRO A 215 -13.85 9.50 -22.71
C PRO A 215 -14.89 9.40 -21.57
N ALA A 216 -15.16 8.21 -21.06
CA ALA A 216 -16.13 7.99 -19.98
C ALA A 216 -15.51 8.09 -18.57
N VAL A 217 -14.18 8.12 -18.45
CA VAL A 217 -13.49 8.31 -17.18
C VAL A 217 -13.43 9.80 -16.85
N LYS A 218 -14.15 10.20 -15.79
CA LYS A 218 -14.22 11.61 -15.37
C LYS A 218 -13.11 11.99 -14.40
N VAL A 219 -12.70 11.07 -13.53
CA VAL A 219 -11.68 11.33 -12.49
C VAL A 219 -10.57 10.30 -12.61
N TRP A 220 -9.33 10.80 -12.77
CA TRP A 220 -8.11 9.99 -12.71
C TRP A 220 -7.44 10.28 -11.36
N TRP A 221 -7.65 9.39 -10.40
CA TRP A 221 -7.15 9.57 -9.05
C TRP A 221 -5.76 8.95 -8.86
N SER A 222 -4.95 9.55 -7.99
CA SER A 222 -3.57 9.12 -7.74
C SER A 222 -3.30 8.73 -6.28
N GLN A 223 -4.20 9.11 -5.37
CA GLN A 223 -4.03 8.85 -3.94
C GLN A 223 -5.10 7.87 -3.44
N PHE A 224 -4.70 6.81 -2.77
CA PHE A 224 -5.61 5.74 -2.32
C PHE A 224 -6.80 6.17 -1.44
N PRO A 225 -6.73 7.24 -0.62
CA PRO A 225 -7.91 7.75 0.09
C PRO A 225 -8.96 8.43 -0.79
N GLN A 226 -8.58 8.96 -1.98
CA GLN A 226 -9.47 9.75 -2.84
C GLN A 226 -10.74 9.00 -3.27
N PRO A 227 -10.70 7.73 -3.73
CA PRO A 227 -11.90 7.04 -4.21
C PRO A 227 -13.03 6.96 -3.19
N GLY A 228 -12.69 6.79 -1.89
CA GLY A 228 -13.69 6.77 -0.83
C GLY A 228 -14.50 8.05 -0.74
N VAL A 229 -13.82 9.20 -0.78
CA VAL A 229 -14.46 10.52 -0.76
C VAL A 229 -15.28 10.75 -2.04
N LEU A 230 -14.72 10.44 -3.21
CA LEU A 230 -15.37 10.61 -4.50
C LEU A 230 -16.65 9.75 -4.65
N LEU A 231 -16.63 8.52 -4.14
CA LEU A 231 -17.82 7.64 -4.11
C LEU A 231 -18.88 8.16 -3.13
N GLN A 232 -18.47 8.70 -1.97
CA GLN A 232 -19.39 9.26 -0.97
C GLN A 232 -20.06 10.53 -1.47
N SER A 233 -19.31 11.42 -2.11
CA SER A 233 -19.85 12.67 -2.70
C SER A 233 -20.70 12.43 -3.93
N GLY A 234 -20.58 11.26 -4.58
CA GLY A 234 -21.23 10.97 -5.84
C GLY A 234 -20.53 11.58 -7.07
N GLU A 235 -19.33 12.12 -6.90
CA GLU A 235 -18.52 12.60 -8.04
C GLU A 235 -18.10 11.46 -8.96
N ILE A 236 -17.96 10.25 -8.42
CA ILE A 236 -17.86 9.00 -9.18
C ILE A 236 -18.86 8.00 -8.63
N THR A 237 -19.27 7.05 -9.47
CA THR A 237 -20.18 5.97 -9.05
C THR A 237 -19.54 4.59 -9.07
N MET A 238 -18.40 4.45 -9.77
CA MET A 238 -17.60 3.22 -9.81
C MET A 238 -16.13 3.52 -10.09
N THR A 239 -15.23 2.70 -9.56
CA THR A 239 -13.78 2.86 -9.72
C THR A 239 -13.04 1.59 -9.29
N PRO A 240 -11.84 1.26 -9.85
CA PRO A 240 -10.92 0.37 -9.15
C PRO A 240 -10.53 0.99 -7.81
N TRP A 241 -10.59 0.21 -6.73
CA TRP A 241 -10.14 0.68 -5.42
C TRP A 241 -9.87 -0.50 -4.47
N THR A 242 -8.90 -0.28 -3.56
CA THR A 242 -8.72 -1.19 -2.45
C THR A 242 -9.60 -0.71 -1.29
N ARG A 243 -10.76 -1.37 -1.12
CA ARG A 243 -11.60 -1.15 0.04
C ARG A 243 -10.89 -1.74 1.26
N SER A 244 -10.05 -0.95 1.92
CA SER A 244 -9.69 -1.28 3.27
C SER A 244 -10.96 -1.11 4.11
N ILE A 245 -11.48 -2.21 4.67
CA ILE A 245 -12.55 -2.10 5.64
C ILE A 245 -11.89 -1.55 6.90
N THR A 246 -11.80 -0.24 6.95
CA THR A 246 -11.70 0.44 8.21
C THR A 246 -13.14 0.63 8.70
N PRO A 247 -13.40 0.71 10.01
CA PRO A 247 -14.70 1.10 10.56
C PRO A 247 -15.30 2.36 9.91
N VAL A 248 -14.45 3.23 9.33
CA VAL A 248 -14.83 4.43 8.57
C VAL A 248 -15.75 4.15 7.39
N PHE A 249 -15.68 2.95 6.79
CA PHE A 249 -16.52 2.58 5.63
C PHE A 249 -17.61 1.56 5.97
N GLU A 250 -17.69 1.14 7.24
CA GLU A 250 -18.80 0.29 7.70
C GLU A 250 -20.13 1.06 7.57
N GLY A 251 -21.13 0.43 6.96
CA GLY A 251 -22.42 1.09 6.71
C GLY A 251 -22.45 2.08 5.54
N GLN A 252 -21.33 2.33 4.85
CA GLN A 252 -21.33 3.16 3.64
C GLN A 252 -21.99 2.40 2.47
N PRO A 253 -22.76 3.10 1.61
CA PRO A 253 -23.48 2.49 0.50
C PRO A 253 -22.54 2.16 -0.66
N MET A 254 -21.58 1.25 -0.41
CA MET A 254 -20.58 0.81 -1.37
C MET A 254 -20.62 -0.71 -1.54
N GLY A 255 -20.63 -1.16 -2.78
CA GLY A 255 -20.47 -2.55 -3.17
C GLY A 255 -19.11 -2.80 -3.81
N VAL A 256 -18.71 -4.07 -3.86
CA VAL A 256 -17.47 -4.51 -4.52
C VAL A 256 -17.72 -5.75 -5.37
N SER A 257 -16.91 -5.91 -6.42
CA SER A 257 -16.80 -7.17 -7.15
C SER A 257 -15.36 -7.68 -7.08
N TYR A 258 -15.23 -8.98 -6.80
CA TYR A 258 -13.95 -9.69 -6.85
C TYR A 258 -13.65 -10.27 -8.24
N ASP A 259 -14.59 -10.21 -9.18
CA ASP A 259 -14.37 -10.77 -10.52
C ASP A 259 -13.29 -9.98 -11.27
N GLY A 260 -12.18 -10.63 -11.56
CA GLY A 260 -10.99 -10.01 -12.13
C GLY A 260 -10.27 -9.06 -11.17
N ALA A 261 -10.44 -9.21 -9.86
CA ALA A 261 -9.70 -8.42 -8.87
C ALA A 261 -8.20 -8.66 -8.99
N ALA A 262 -7.40 -7.59 -8.98
CA ALA A 262 -5.95 -7.71 -8.87
C ALA A 262 -5.57 -7.92 -7.40
N LEU A 263 -4.98 -9.06 -7.11
CA LEU A 263 -4.44 -9.38 -5.79
C LEU A 263 -2.96 -9.03 -5.79
N THR A 264 -2.55 -8.19 -4.86
CA THR A 264 -1.13 -7.90 -4.62
C THR A 264 -0.80 -8.22 -3.18
N TYR A 265 0.46 -8.21 -2.82
CA TYR A 265 0.86 -8.36 -1.44
C TYR A 265 1.92 -7.33 -1.06
N GLU A 266 1.97 -7.04 0.21
CA GLU A 266 3.13 -6.44 0.83
C GLU A 266 3.98 -7.52 1.46
N GLY A 267 5.29 -7.35 1.35
CA GLY A 267 6.28 -8.23 1.96
C GLY A 267 7.08 -7.51 3.02
N TRP A 268 7.37 -8.20 4.11
CA TRP A 268 8.42 -7.76 5.02
C TRP A 268 9.79 -8.08 4.43
N VAL A 269 10.65 -7.07 4.44
CA VAL A 269 12.02 -7.14 3.97
C VAL A 269 12.96 -6.54 5.01
N VAL A 270 14.20 -6.99 4.99
CA VAL A 270 15.25 -6.54 5.90
C VAL A 270 16.34 -5.85 5.08
N PRO A 271 16.68 -4.57 5.37
CA PRO A 271 17.75 -3.87 4.68
C PRO A 271 19.11 -4.54 4.81
N THR A 272 19.92 -4.43 3.76
CA THR A 272 21.34 -4.79 3.82
C THR A 272 22.04 -3.90 4.86
N GLY A 273 22.66 -4.51 5.85
CA GLY A 273 23.34 -3.78 6.94
C GLY A 273 22.43 -3.30 8.07
N ALA A 274 21.19 -3.77 8.14
CA ALA A 274 20.27 -3.46 9.25
C ALA A 274 20.90 -3.78 10.61
N PRO A 275 20.95 -2.83 11.56
CA PRO A 275 21.65 -3.02 12.83
C PRO A 275 20.98 -4.08 13.71
N ASN A 276 19.64 -4.20 13.66
CA ASN A 276 18.87 -5.17 14.44
C ASN A 276 18.21 -6.26 13.58
N ALA A 277 18.89 -6.72 12.51
CA ALA A 277 18.37 -7.72 11.58
C ALA A 277 17.83 -8.99 12.27
N GLN A 278 18.45 -9.45 13.37
CA GLN A 278 17.96 -10.61 14.12
C GLN A 278 16.61 -10.33 14.78
N ASN A 279 16.39 -9.14 15.32
CA ASN A 279 15.09 -8.75 15.90
C ASN A 279 14.03 -8.64 14.81
N ALA A 280 14.39 -8.15 13.61
CA ALA A 280 13.52 -8.17 12.44
C ALA A 280 13.10 -9.60 12.06
N MET A 281 14.03 -10.57 12.03
CA MET A 281 13.70 -11.98 11.76
C MET A 281 12.79 -12.59 12.83
N LYS A 282 13.03 -12.28 14.12
CA LYS A 282 12.15 -12.71 15.22
C LYS A 282 10.74 -12.13 15.06
N PHE A 283 10.64 -10.84 14.76
CA PHE A 283 9.35 -10.20 14.52
C PHE A 283 8.61 -10.85 13.34
N ILE A 284 9.27 -11.01 12.19
CA ILE A 284 8.69 -11.66 11.02
C ILE A 284 8.15 -13.05 11.40
N ASN A 285 8.95 -13.86 12.07
CA ASN A 285 8.53 -15.21 12.49
C ASN A 285 7.30 -15.18 13.40
N TRP A 286 7.26 -14.25 14.34
CA TRP A 286 6.13 -14.08 15.27
C TRP A 286 4.88 -13.60 14.53
N ALA A 287 5.02 -12.58 13.70
CA ALA A 287 3.90 -11.93 13.00
C ALA A 287 3.32 -12.79 11.84
N LEU A 288 4.07 -13.77 11.34
CA LEU A 288 3.57 -14.75 10.36
C LEU A 288 2.70 -15.85 11.01
N GLN A 289 2.58 -15.90 12.34
CA GLN A 289 1.71 -16.87 12.99
C GLN A 289 0.24 -16.62 12.68
N PRO A 290 -0.62 -17.65 12.74
CA PRO A 290 -2.03 -17.55 12.36
C PRO A 290 -2.82 -16.51 13.16
N LYS A 291 -2.61 -16.45 14.49
CA LYS A 291 -3.35 -15.54 15.37
C LYS A 291 -3.02 -14.07 15.16
N PRO A 292 -1.75 -13.63 15.15
CA PRO A 292 -1.37 -12.25 14.82
C PRO A 292 -1.93 -11.78 13.48
N GLN A 293 -1.84 -12.61 12.43
CA GLN A 293 -2.38 -12.25 11.13
C GLN A 293 -3.91 -12.12 11.13
N ALA A 294 -4.60 -13.00 11.83
CA ALA A 294 -6.05 -12.91 11.99
C ALA A 294 -6.46 -11.66 12.80
N GLU A 295 -5.69 -11.31 13.83
CA GLU A 295 -5.95 -10.12 14.65
C GLU A 295 -5.91 -8.83 13.83
N LEU A 296 -4.96 -8.72 12.88
CA LEU A 296 -4.85 -7.58 11.97
C LEU A 296 -6.13 -7.36 11.15
N THR A 297 -6.89 -8.42 10.82
CA THR A 297 -8.15 -8.31 10.05
C THR A 297 -9.25 -7.54 10.78
N LYS A 298 -9.14 -7.32 12.09
CA LYS A 298 -10.08 -6.48 12.84
C LYS A 298 -9.92 -4.98 12.54
N PHE A 299 -8.76 -4.60 12.04
CA PHE A 299 -8.41 -3.19 11.75
C PHE A 299 -8.42 -2.89 10.27
N VAL A 300 -8.02 -3.86 9.43
CA VAL A 300 -7.97 -3.72 7.97
C VAL A 300 -8.46 -5.01 7.30
N ALA A 301 -9.26 -4.88 6.24
CA ALA A 301 -9.76 -6.05 5.48
C ALA A 301 -8.73 -6.55 4.46
N PHE A 302 -7.50 -6.64 4.88
CA PHE A 302 -6.46 -7.29 4.10
C PHE A 302 -6.43 -8.78 4.41
N GLY A 303 -6.11 -9.58 3.41
CA GLY A 303 -6.09 -11.03 3.58
C GLY A 303 -4.82 -11.50 4.30
N PRO A 304 -4.95 -12.35 5.34
CA PRO A 304 -3.82 -13.07 5.89
C PRO A 304 -3.11 -13.89 4.82
N THR A 305 -1.79 -13.99 4.91
CA THR A 305 -0.96 -14.82 4.03
C THR A 305 -0.75 -16.24 4.58
N ASN A 306 -0.95 -16.42 5.88
CA ASN A 306 -0.92 -17.73 6.52
C ASN A 306 -2.26 -18.45 6.31
N LYS A 307 -2.22 -19.62 5.65
CA LYS A 307 -3.41 -20.44 5.34
C LYS A 307 -4.22 -20.86 6.57
N ASN A 308 -3.59 -20.93 7.74
CA ASN A 308 -4.22 -21.32 8.99
C ASN A 308 -4.84 -20.12 9.75
N ALA A 309 -4.62 -18.87 9.29
CA ALA A 309 -5.16 -17.69 9.97
C ALA A 309 -6.70 -17.61 9.88
N THR A 310 -7.29 -18.11 8.80
CA THR A 310 -8.73 -18.02 8.53
C THR A 310 -9.59 -18.61 9.66
N GLN A 311 -9.10 -19.63 10.37
CA GLN A 311 -9.84 -20.23 11.51
C GLN A 311 -10.03 -19.25 12.68
N PHE A 312 -9.15 -18.23 12.81
CA PHE A 312 -9.19 -17.22 13.87
C PHE A 312 -9.86 -15.92 13.43
N VAL A 313 -10.13 -15.76 12.13
CA VAL A 313 -10.81 -14.58 11.58
C VAL A 313 -12.30 -14.64 11.93
N ASN A 314 -12.88 -13.47 12.27
CA ASN A 314 -14.33 -13.35 12.45
C ASN A 314 -15.07 -13.88 11.20
N PRO A 315 -15.98 -14.84 11.34
CA PRO A 315 -16.71 -15.43 10.21
C PRO A 315 -17.41 -14.43 9.28
N LYS A 316 -17.87 -13.30 9.83
CA LYS A 316 -18.51 -12.22 9.04
C LYS A 316 -17.52 -11.47 8.14
N LEU A 317 -16.23 -11.46 8.49
CA LEU A 317 -15.19 -10.78 7.71
C LEU A 317 -14.59 -11.68 6.63
N ARG A 318 -14.61 -13.01 6.80
CA ARG A 318 -13.97 -13.95 5.88
C ARG A 318 -14.35 -13.73 4.40
N PRO A 319 -15.64 -13.61 4.02
CA PRO A 319 -16.02 -13.41 2.62
C PRO A 319 -15.54 -12.08 2.03
N LEU A 320 -15.06 -11.19 2.88
CA LEU A 320 -14.60 -9.86 2.48
C LEU A 320 -13.07 -9.79 2.30
N LEU A 321 -12.35 -10.86 2.66
CA LEU A 321 -10.90 -10.87 2.61
C LEU A 321 -10.37 -11.32 1.25
N SER A 322 -9.28 -10.72 0.81
CA SER A 322 -8.56 -11.12 -0.42
C SER A 322 -7.98 -12.54 -0.35
N SER A 323 -7.80 -13.08 0.85
CA SER A 323 -7.33 -14.45 1.08
C SER A 323 -8.45 -15.49 1.14
N ASP A 324 -9.73 -15.09 1.06
CA ASP A 324 -10.83 -16.04 0.96
C ASP A 324 -10.68 -16.87 -0.34
N PRO A 325 -10.76 -18.21 -0.28
CA PRO A 325 -10.54 -19.07 -1.44
C PRO A 325 -11.46 -18.76 -2.64
N GLU A 326 -12.70 -18.34 -2.40
CA GLU A 326 -13.60 -17.95 -3.48
C GLU A 326 -13.22 -16.62 -4.12
N ASN A 327 -12.68 -15.68 -3.34
CA ASN A 327 -12.17 -14.40 -3.84
C ASN A 327 -10.85 -14.60 -4.61
N VAL A 328 -9.95 -15.45 -4.10
CA VAL A 328 -8.71 -15.82 -4.80
C VAL A 328 -8.99 -16.42 -6.18
N LYS A 329 -9.97 -17.34 -6.27
CA LYS A 329 -10.37 -17.93 -7.56
C LYS A 329 -10.91 -16.92 -8.56
N LYS A 330 -11.55 -15.85 -8.09
CA LYS A 330 -12.11 -14.79 -8.94
C LYS A 330 -11.06 -13.78 -9.39
N GLY A 331 -10.02 -13.56 -8.58
CA GLY A 331 -8.94 -12.64 -8.85
C GLY A 331 -7.79 -13.23 -9.67
N PHE A 332 -6.74 -12.43 -9.81
CA PHE A 332 -5.42 -12.82 -10.31
C PHE A 332 -4.33 -12.19 -9.44
N LEU A 333 -3.15 -12.81 -9.39
CA LEU A 333 -2.01 -12.23 -8.69
C LEU A 333 -1.29 -11.22 -9.62
N LEU A 334 -1.11 -9.99 -9.14
CA LEU A 334 -0.28 -8.98 -9.82
C LEU A 334 1.17 -9.46 -9.82
N SER A 335 1.77 -9.60 -11.00
CA SER A 335 3.13 -10.12 -11.12
C SER A 335 4.18 -9.05 -10.81
N GLY A 336 4.73 -9.09 -9.59
CA GLY A 336 5.86 -8.23 -9.21
C GLY A 336 7.10 -8.49 -10.08
N ASP A 337 7.33 -9.74 -10.49
CA ASP A 337 8.47 -10.12 -11.33
C ASP A 337 8.35 -9.55 -12.76
N TRP A 338 7.13 -9.39 -13.27
CA TRP A 338 6.92 -8.69 -14.55
C TRP A 338 6.99 -7.17 -14.38
N TRP A 339 6.33 -6.62 -13.34
CA TRP A 339 6.30 -5.19 -13.13
C TRP A 339 7.65 -4.60 -12.75
N GLY A 340 8.45 -5.32 -11.95
CA GLY A 340 9.77 -4.86 -11.50
C GLY A 340 10.63 -4.28 -12.64
N PRO A 341 11.00 -5.08 -13.64
CA PRO A 341 11.84 -4.61 -14.76
C PRO A 341 11.11 -3.72 -15.77
N ASN A 342 9.77 -3.70 -15.79
CA ASN A 342 8.99 -2.98 -16.78
C ASN A 342 8.36 -1.68 -16.27
N LEU A 343 8.37 -1.43 -14.96
CA LEU A 343 7.60 -0.36 -14.31
C LEU A 343 7.95 1.03 -14.88
N GLU A 344 9.22 1.35 -14.98
CA GLU A 344 9.68 2.66 -15.46
C GLU A 344 9.23 2.89 -16.90
N LYS A 345 9.62 2.02 -17.81
CA LYS A 345 9.27 2.11 -19.24
C LYS A 345 7.76 2.18 -19.48
N VAL A 346 6.98 1.36 -18.76
CA VAL A 346 5.52 1.34 -18.93
C VAL A 346 4.87 2.58 -18.32
N THR A 347 5.46 3.14 -17.24
CA THR A 347 5.00 4.39 -16.65
C THR A 347 5.25 5.58 -17.60
N GLU A 348 6.39 5.64 -18.26
CA GLU A 348 6.66 6.64 -19.31
C GLU A 348 5.63 6.56 -20.44
N ALA A 349 5.40 5.36 -20.99
CA ALA A 349 4.40 5.14 -22.03
C ALA A 349 2.98 5.49 -21.57
N TRP A 350 2.63 5.21 -20.31
CA TRP A 350 1.37 5.60 -19.69
C TRP A 350 1.21 7.13 -19.66
N ASN A 351 2.24 7.84 -19.20
CA ASN A 351 2.22 9.30 -19.10
C ASN A 351 2.05 9.94 -20.48
N GLU A 352 2.76 9.45 -21.50
CA GLU A 352 2.59 9.90 -22.90
C GLU A 352 1.19 9.64 -23.43
N TRP A 353 0.65 8.44 -23.17
CA TRP A 353 -0.71 8.08 -23.57
C TRP A 353 -1.75 8.94 -22.86
N ARG A 354 -1.55 9.29 -21.59
CA ARG A 354 -2.46 10.15 -20.82
C ARG A 354 -2.58 11.57 -21.39
N LEU A 355 -1.53 12.10 -22.00
CA LEU A 355 -1.49 13.44 -22.60
C LEU A 355 -2.20 13.52 -23.96
N LYS A 356 -2.40 12.42 -24.64
CA LYS A 356 -3.18 12.32 -25.90
C LYS A 356 -4.67 12.29 -25.60
#